data_0bd972c1155cae079d5730fa760c1e5a
#
_entry.id   0bd972c1155cae079d5730fa760c1e5a
#
_cell.length_a   1.000
_cell.length_b   1.000
_cell.length_c   1.000
_cell.angle_alpha   90.00
_cell.angle_beta   90.00
_cell.angle_gamma   90.00
#
_symmetry.space_group_name_H-M   'P 1'
#
loop_
_entity.id
_entity.type
_entity.pdbx_description
1 polymer ?
#
loop_
_entity_poly.entity_id
_entity_poly.type
_entity_poly.pdbx_seq_one_letter_code
_entity_poly.pdbx_strand_id
1 'polypeptide(L)'
;MAITNADNAFGLRAIGKVGQNRDNQGLSEYGIAASSAAIYQNDPIMMAATGKIIVGTAAAVLLGSLNGVFFTDATTEKPTYANHLNASNTATDIVGFVSDDPYERFEIQSDAALTAAEVGLNADIVYAAGATPNYVSKVELDHSDLKTAIAQLRVIGISKDPQNNAAGVANVNAVVI
;
A
#
# COMPACT_ATOMS: atom_id res chain seq x y z
N MET A 1 -27.26 -17.73 5.73
CA MET A 1 -26.72 -16.80 4.73
C MET A 1 -25.21 -17.01 4.74
N ALA A 2 -24.57 -17.30 3.61
CA ALA A 2 -23.12 -17.43 3.57
C ALA A 2 -22.53 -16.03 3.84
N ILE A 3 -21.51 -15.96 4.71
CA ILE A 3 -20.76 -14.73 4.93
C ILE A 3 -19.81 -14.61 3.74
N THR A 4 -19.82 -13.47 3.05
CA THR A 4 -18.92 -13.18 1.95
C THR A 4 -18.21 -11.86 2.24
N ASN A 5 -16.89 -11.82 2.03
CA ASN A 5 -16.15 -10.57 2.01
C ASN A 5 -16.32 -9.90 0.64
N ALA A 6 -16.21 -8.60 0.58
CA ALA A 6 -16.26 -7.85 -0.67
C ALA A 6 -14.88 -7.91 -1.35
N ASP A 7 -14.85 -8.23 -2.64
CA ASP A 7 -13.65 -8.15 -3.47
C ASP A 7 -13.44 -6.68 -3.90
N ASN A 8 -12.62 -5.99 -3.16
CA ASN A 8 -12.31 -4.58 -3.40
C ASN A 8 -10.95 -4.20 -2.79
N ALA A 9 -9.90 -4.66 -3.43
CA ALA A 9 -8.53 -4.37 -3.03
C ALA A 9 -8.23 -2.87 -3.02
N PHE A 10 -7.42 -2.41 -2.07
CA PHE A 10 -7.11 -1.00 -1.84
C PHE A 10 -5.64 -0.73 -1.50
N GLY A 11 -4.77 -1.73 -1.64
CA GLY A 11 -3.34 -1.65 -1.35
C GLY A 11 -3.00 -1.59 0.15
N LEU A 12 -1.89 -0.97 0.48
CA LEU A 12 -1.40 -0.80 1.86
C LEU A 12 -1.99 0.46 2.48
N ARG A 13 -3.11 0.33 3.17
CA ARG A 13 -3.75 1.45 3.89
C ARG A 13 -3.17 1.56 5.30
N ALA A 14 -2.47 2.65 5.59
CA ALA A 14 -1.98 2.93 6.95
C ALA A 14 -3.15 3.12 7.93
N ILE A 15 -3.11 2.41 9.08
CA ILE A 15 -4.18 2.40 10.08
C ILE A 15 -3.72 2.76 11.50
N GLY A 16 -2.42 2.88 11.72
CA GLY A 16 -1.85 3.25 13.01
C GLY A 16 -0.55 2.52 13.31
N LYS A 17 -0.02 2.68 14.51
CA LYS A 17 1.29 2.16 14.88
C LYS A 17 1.21 0.98 15.85
N VAL A 18 2.26 0.16 15.85
CA VAL A 18 2.44 -0.89 16.85
C VAL A 18 2.87 -0.24 18.17
N GLY A 19 2.25 -0.66 19.27
CA GLY A 19 2.51 -0.11 20.58
C GLY A 19 1.66 1.10 20.90
N GLN A 20 1.97 1.79 22.00
CA GLN A 20 1.13 2.88 22.48
C GLN A 20 1.37 4.17 21.75
N ASN A 21 0.29 4.66 21.24
CA ASN A 21 -0.14 6.05 21.17
C ASN A 21 1.00 7.07 21.07
N ARG A 22 1.57 7.18 19.89
CA ARG A 22 2.31 8.36 19.51
C ARG A 22 1.62 9.02 18.35
N ASP A 23 1.27 10.24 18.61
CA ASP A 23 0.63 11.18 17.71
C ASP A 23 1.63 11.68 16.67
N ASN A 24 2.22 10.78 15.91
CA ASN A 24 3.17 11.09 14.86
C ASN A 24 2.72 10.44 13.57
N GLN A 25 1.70 11.00 12.98
CA GLN A 25 1.27 10.68 11.63
C GLN A 25 1.96 11.61 10.64
N GLY A 26 3.30 11.64 10.69
CA GLY A 26 4.10 12.33 9.70
C GLY A 26 4.17 11.49 8.44
N LEU A 27 4.14 12.18 7.30
CA LEU A 27 4.48 11.61 6.01
C LEU A 27 5.87 12.12 5.65
N SER A 28 6.73 11.22 5.20
CA SER A 28 8.03 11.63 4.66
C SER A 28 7.90 12.02 3.20
N GLU A 29 8.71 12.97 2.79
CA GLU A 29 8.71 13.50 1.42
C GLU A 29 9.83 12.85 0.62
N TYR A 30 9.49 12.30 -0.54
CA TYR A 30 10.45 11.67 -1.46
C TYR A 30 10.25 12.14 -2.88
N GLY A 31 11.35 12.40 -3.59
CA GLY A 31 11.27 12.75 -5.01
C GLY A 31 10.82 11.59 -5.88
N ILE A 32 10.02 11.87 -6.89
CA ILE A 32 9.64 10.93 -7.95
C ILE A 32 10.26 11.39 -9.26
N ALA A 33 10.68 10.46 -10.12
CA ALA A 33 11.25 10.81 -11.41
C ALA A 33 10.14 11.30 -12.37
N ALA A 34 10.46 12.31 -13.18
CA ALA A 34 9.61 12.67 -14.30
C ALA A 34 9.45 11.47 -15.25
N SER A 35 8.30 11.37 -15.89
CA SER A 35 7.96 10.28 -16.81
C SER A 35 8.03 8.87 -16.17
N SER A 36 7.87 8.77 -14.85
CA SER A 36 7.76 7.49 -14.14
C SER A 36 6.48 6.73 -14.53
N ALA A 37 6.38 5.49 -14.06
CA ALA A 37 5.10 4.76 -14.07
C ALA A 37 4.06 5.49 -13.20
N ALA A 38 2.79 5.19 -13.42
CA ALA A 38 1.72 5.68 -12.55
C ALA A 38 1.90 5.11 -11.13
N ILE A 39 1.60 5.92 -10.13
CA ILE A 39 1.59 5.55 -8.72
C ILE A 39 0.26 5.99 -8.13
N TYR A 40 -0.43 5.10 -7.45
CA TYR A 40 -1.76 5.35 -6.90
C TYR A 40 -1.72 5.43 -5.37
N GLN A 41 -2.77 6.01 -4.80
CA GLN A 41 -2.93 6.03 -3.34
C GLN A 41 -2.88 4.62 -2.76
N ASN A 42 -2.18 4.44 -1.65
CA ASN A 42 -1.92 3.17 -0.99
C ASN A 42 -1.06 2.17 -1.79
N ASP A 43 -0.43 2.58 -2.90
CA ASP A 43 0.57 1.72 -3.53
C ASP A 43 1.75 1.49 -2.57
N PRO A 44 2.25 0.25 -2.47
CA PRO A 44 3.51 -0.01 -1.80
C PRO A 44 4.64 0.71 -2.54
N ILE A 45 5.54 1.32 -1.80
CA ILE A 45 6.63 2.14 -2.33
C ILE A 45 7.97 1.51 -2.00
N MET A 46 8.91 1.57 -2.93
CA MET A 46 10.30 1.20 -2.73
C MET A 46 11.25 2.28 -3.24
N MET A 47 12.50 2.23 -2.78
CA MET A 47 13.55 3.13 -3.27
C MET A 47 14.20 2.57 -4.53
N ALA A 48 14.31 3.38 -5.56
CA ALA A 48 15.12 3.09 -6.73
C ALA A 48 16.62 3.45 -6.46
N ALA A 49 17.52 2.89 -7.26
CA ALA A 49 18.95 3.18 -7.18
C ALA A 49 19.30 4.67 -7.42
N THR A 50 18.37 5.43 -7.97
CA THR A 50 18.50 6.87 -8.21
C THR A 50 18.20 7.74 -6.98
N GLY A 51 17.85 7.15 -5.83
CA GLY A 51 17.42 7.88 -4.64
C GLY A 51 16.01 8.45 -4.75
N LYS A 52 15.23 8.01 -5.73
CA LYS A 52 13.84 8.39 -5.92
C LYS A 52 12.92 7.20 -5.65
N ILE A 53 11.67 7.48 -5.30
CA ILE A 53 10.68 6.42 -5.06
C ILE A 53 10.01 5.94 -6.34
N ILE A 54 9.66 4.67 -6.34
CA ILE A 54 8.89 3.98 -7.37
C ILE A 54 7.90 3.01 -6.70
N VAL A 55 6.98 2.47 -7.47
CA VAL A 55 6.06 1.44 -6.98
C VAL A 55 6.83 0.19 -6.60
N GLY A 56 6.52 -0.36 -5.43
CA GLY A 56 7.05 -1.62 -4.92
C GLY A 56 6.43 -2.81 -5.65
N THR A 57 7.25 -3.81 -5.94
CA THR A 57 6.86 -5.08 -6.55
C THR A 57 7.01 -6.22 -5.56
N ALA A 58 6.50 -7.41 -5.89
CA ALA A 58 6.69 -8.61 -5.07
C ALA A 58 8.18 -8.85 -4.77
N ALA A 59 8.47 -9.34 -3.57
CA ALA A 59 9.82 -9.61 -3.05
C ALA A 59 10.78 -8.40 -2.97
N ALA A 60 10.33 -7.18 -3.27
CA ALA A 60 11.15 -5.96 -3.09
C ALA A 60 11.15 -5.50 -1.64
N VAL A 61 12.21 -4.81 -1.22
CA VAL A 61 12.21 -4.12 0.08
C VAL A 61 11.31 -2.91 0.01
N LEU A 62 10.22 -2.95 0.76
CA LEU A 62 9.27 -1.85 0.82
C LEU A 62 9.76 -0.74 1.76
N LEU A 63 9.51 0.50 1.37
CA LEU A 63 9.74 1.69 2.18
C LEU A 63 8.49 2.03 3.00
N GLY A 64 7.32 1.88 2.41
CA GLY A 64 6.04 2.25 3.02
C GLY A 64 4.92 2.31 1.98
N SER A 65 3.95 3.17 2.22
CA SER A 65 2.75 3.33 1.38
C SER A 65 2.58 4.77 0.92
N LEU A 66 2.21 4.99 -0.36
CA LEU A 66 1.93 6.32 -0.88
C LEU A 66 0.60 6.86 -0.31
N ASN A 67 0.65 8.06 0.24
CA ASN A 67 -0.55 8.80 0.63
C ASN A 67 -1.03 9.76 -0.46
N GLY A 68 -0.09 10.44 -1.11
CA GLY A 68 -0.39 11.41 -2.16
C GLY A 68 0.87 11.99 -2.79
N VAL A 69 0.69 12.90 -3.72
CA VAL A 69 1.78 13.56 -4.46
C VAL A 69 1.54 15.06 -4.59
N PHE A 70 2.64 15.78 -4.73
CA PHE A 70 2.65 17.18 -5.13
C PHE A 70 3.52 17.36 -6.38
N PHE A 71 3.11 18.20 -7.29
CA PHE A 71 3.90 18.64 -8.44
C PHE A 71 3.36 19.93 -9.02
N THR A 72 4.18 20.66 -9.77
CA THR A 72 3.71 21.76 -10.60
C THR A 72 3.35 21.22 -11.98
N ASP A 73 2.08 21.33 -12.37
CA ASP A 73 1.60 20.84 -13.67
C ASP A 73 2.33 21.54 -14.80
N ALA A 74 3.00 20.77 -15.65
CA ALA A 74 3.86 21.30 -16.72
C ALA A 74 3.11 22.07 -17.81
N THR A 75 1.79 21.90 -17.91
CA THR A 75 0.95 22.57 -18.93
C THR A 75 0.31 23.83 -18.39
N THR A 76 -0.21 23.77 -17.19
CA THR A 76 -0.98 24.87 -16.57
C THR A 76 -0.16 25.72 -15.62
N GLU A 77 1.07 25.27 -15.30
CA GLU A 77 1.98 25.89 -14.31
C GLU A 77 1.37 26.08 -12.92
N LYS A 78 0.39 25.24 -12.57
CA LYS A 78 -0.31 25.29 -11.28
C LYS A 78 0.23 24.28 -10.31
N PRO A 79 0.48 24.65 -9.04
CA PRO A 79 0.72 23.69 -7.97
C PRO A 79 -0.47 22.73 -7.83
N THR A 80 -0.19 21.45 -7.86
CA THR A 80 -1.20 20.38 -7.88
C THR A 80 -0.91 19.38 -6.77
N TYR A 81 -1.89 19.15 -5.91
CA TYR A 81 -1.92 18.04 -4.96
C TYR A 81 -2.92 16.99 -5.47
N ALA A 82 -2.48 15.73 -5.51
CA ALA A 82 -3.30 14.62 -5.94
C ALA A 82 -3.05 13.38 -5.09
N ASN A 83 -4.01 12.47 -5.07
CA ASN A 83 -3.83 11.17 -4.41
C ASN A 83 -3.06 10.16 -5.28
N HIS A 84 -2.67 10.53 -6.48
CA HIS A 84 -1.97 9.68 -7.44
C HIS A 84 -1.07 10.48 -8.36
N LEU A 85 -0.13 9.80 -9.00
CA LEU A 85 0.66 10.32 -10.11
C LEU A 85 0.29 9.55 -11.38
N ASN A 86 -0.13 10.25 -12.42
CA ASN A 86 -0.32 9.63 -13.73
C ASN A 86 1.03 9.25 -14.36
N ALA A 87 1.05 8.16 -15.13
CA ALA A 87 2.21 7.79 -15.92
C ALA A 87 2.63 8.94 -16.86
N SER A 88 3.92 9.00 -17.12
CA SER A 88 4.51 9.98 -18.06
C SER A 88 4.28 11.45 -17.68
N ASN A 89 4.05 11.74 -16.40
CA ASN A 89 4.04 13.12 -15.91
C ASN A 89 5.42 13.76 -16.12
N THR A 90 5.46 14.92 -16.77
CA THR A 90 6.70 15.61 -17.17
C THR A 90 7.17 16.67 -16.19
N ALA A 91 6.45 16.89 -15.08
CA ALA A 91 6.89 17.79 -14.02
C ALA A 91 8.27 17.35 -13.47
N THR A 92 9.08 18.32 -13.07
CA THR A 92 10.43 18.05 -12.56
C THR A 92 10.55 18.12 -11.04
N ASP A 93 9.53 18.64 -10.38
CA ASP A 93 9.43 18.90 -8.94
C ASP A 93 8.49 17.92 -8.22
N ILE A 94 8.31 16.70 -8.75
CA ILE A 94 7.37 15.74 -8.22
C ILE A 94 7.84 15.21 -6.86
N VAL A 95 7.01 15.37 -5.84
CA VAL A 95 7.21 14.87 -4.48
C VAL A 95 6.09 13.91 -4.12
N GLY A 96 6.44 12.74 -3.60
CA GLY A 96 5.51 11.78 -3.03
C GLY A 96 5.52 11.84 -1.51
N PHE A 97 4.34 11.79 -0.90
CA PHE A 97 4.15 11.72 0.55
C PHE A 97 3.95 10.26 0.94
N VAL A 98 4.86 9.71 1.72
CA VAL A 98 4.91 8.28 2.05
C VAL A 98 4.77 8.08 3.56
N SER A 99 3.90 7.14 3.95
CA SER A 99 3.86 6.61 5.30
C SER A 99 4.94 5.53 5.42
N ASP A 100 6.07 5.88 6.03
CA ASP A 100 7.30 5.08 6.06
C ASP A 100 7.79 4.75 7.47
N ASP A 101 6.96 4.93 8.49
CA ASP A 101 7.33 4.57 9.86
C ASP A 101 7.49 3.04 9.98
N PRO A 102 8.65 2.53 10.46
CA PRO A 102 8.88 1.10 10.61
C PRO A 102 7.90 0.37 11.55
N TYR A 103 7.18 1.11 12.36
CA TYR A 103 6.16 0.59 13.27
C TYR A 103 4.73 0.84 12.78
N GLU A 104 4.56 1.32 11.55
CA GLU A 104 3.24 1.53 10.97
C GLU A 104 2.56 0.19 10.72
N ARG A 105 1.28 0.12 11.05
CA ARG A 105 0.41 -1.00 10.72
C ARG A 105 -0.40 -0.63 9.49
N PHE A 106 -0.45 -1.55 8.58
CA PHE A 106 -1.25 -1.39 7.37
C PHE A 106 -2.41 -2.39 7.37
N GLU A 107 -3.46 -2.02 6.73
CA GLU A 107 -4.53 -2.92 6.33
C GLU A 107 -4.40 -3.21 4.84
N ILE A 108 -4.55 -4.46 4.46
CA ILE A 108 -4.47 -4.93 3.09
C ILE A 108 -5.46 -6.08 2.89
N GLN A 109 -6.10 -6.17 1.73
CA GLN A 109 -6.93 -7.30 1.37
C GLN A 109 -6.05 -8.49 0.99
N SER A 110 -6.43 -9.70 1.41
CA SER A 110 -5.81 -10.94 0.95
C SER A 110 -6.48 -11.41 -0.34
N ASP A 111 -5.70 -11.90 -1.30
CA ASP A 111 -6.20 -12.46 -2.56
C ASP A 111 -6.97 -13.77 -2.38
N ALA A 112 -6.85 -14.41 -1.21
CA ALA A 112 -7.55 -15.64 -0.88
C ALA A 112 -8.01 -15.67 0.59
N ALA A 113 -8.47 -16.84 1.05
CA ALA A 113 -9.07 -17.05 2.37
C ALA A 113 -8.00 -17.15 3.45
N LEU A 114 -7.68 -16.03 4.11
CA LEU A 114 -6.78 -15.99 5.25
C LEU A 114 -7.50 -16.43 6.53
N THR A 115 -6.89 -17.35 7.28
CA THR A 115 -7.43 -17.88 8.54
C THR A 115 -6.74 -17.28 9.77
N ALA A 116 -7.38 -17.42 10.93
CA ALA A 116 -6.77 -16.97 12.19
C ALA A 116 -5.49 -17.74 12.57
N ALA A 117 -5.32 -18.96 12.07
CA ALA A 117 -4.13 -19.77 12.32
C ALA A 117 -2.88 -19.28 11.55
N GLU A 118 -3.08 -18.46 10.53
CA GLU A 118 -2.01 -17.89 9.68
C GLU A 118 -1.50 -16.54 10.21
N VAL A 119 -2.11 -16.02 11.28
CA VAL A 119 -1.58 -14.84 11.97
C VAL A 119 -0.20 -15.14 12.55
N GLY A 120 0.77 -14.29 12.25
CA GLY A 120 2.18 -14.46 12.60
C GLY A 120 3.06 -14.93 11.43
N LEU A 121 2.48 -15.39 10.32
CA LEU A 121 3.20 -15.71 9.10
C LEU A 121 3.56 -14.44 8.30
N ASN A 122 4.53 -14.58 7.42
CA ASN A 122 4.96 -13.53 6.50
C ASN A 122 4.50 -13.86 5.08
N ALA A 123 4.26 -12.85 4.27
CA ALA A 123 3.92 -12.98 2.87
C ALA A 123 4.46 -11.81 2.05
N ASP A 124 4.62 -12.02 0.77
CA ASP A 124 4.85 -10.95 -0.19
C ASP A 124 3.51 -10.37 -0.67
N ILE A 125 3.57 -9.37 -1.51
CA ILE A 125 2.40 -8.75 -2.14
C ILE A 125 2.19 -9.28 -3.56
N VAL A 126 0.92 -9.33 -3.99
CA VAL A 126 0.56 -9.41 -5.41
C VAL A 126 0.32 -8.00 -5.90
N TYR A 127 1.18 -7.53 -6.82
CA TYR A 127 1.02 -6.20 -7.38
C TYR A 127 -0.09 -6.18 -8.42
N ALA A 128 -1.04 -5.28 -8.24
CA ALA A 128 -2.03 -4.92 -9.23
C ALA A 128 -2.16 -3.39 -9.28
N ALA A 129 -2.07 -2.82 -10.47
CA ALA A 129 -2.18 -1.38 -10.64
C ALA A 129 -3.57 -0.88 -10.27
N GLY A 130 -3.62 0.26 -9.61
CA GLY A 130 -4.86 0.97 -9.37
C GLY A 130 -5.58 1.39 -10.67
N ALA A 131 -6.80 1.84 -10.55
CA ALA A 131 -7.61 2.23 -11.71
C ALA A 131 -8.44 3.48 -11.45
N THR A 132 -8.85 4.12 -12.54
CA THR A 132 -9.88 5.17 -12.51
C THR A 132 -11.23 4.58 -12.08
N PRO A 133 -12.13 5.37 -11.48
CA PRO A 133 -12.00 6.82 -11.18
C PRO A 133 -11.36 7.12 -9.82
N ASN A 134 -11.14 6.12 -8.96
CA ASN A 134 -10.75 6.36 -7.57
C ASN A 134 -9.24 6.56 -7.39
N TYR A 135 -8.43 6.06 -8.32
CA TYR A 135 -6.97 6.15 -8.26
C TYR A 135 -6.37 5.57 -6.96
N VAL A 136 -6.94 4.47 -6.50
CA VAL A 136 -6.49 3.71 -5.34
C VAL A 136 -5.82 2.42 -5.83
N SER A 137 -4.79 1.99 -5.15
CA SER A 137 -4.08 0.73 -5.38
C SER A 137 -5.03 -0.46 -5.40
N LYS A 138 -4.64 -1.51 -6.13
CA LYS A 138 -5.29 -2.82 -6.09
C LYS A 138 -4.33 -3.94 -5.68
N VAL A 139 -3.27 -3.56 -4.99
CA VAL A 139 -2.32 -4.52 -4.43
C VAL A 139 -2.98 -5.32 -3.32
N GLU A 140 -2.70 -6.62 -3.28
CA GLU A 140 -3.21 -7.57 -2.31
C GLU A 140 -2.07 -8.31 -1.62
N LEU A 141 -2.37 -8.92 -0.48
CA LEU A 141 -1.49 -9.86 0.21
C LEU A 141 -1.53 -11.20 -0.52
N ASP A 142 -0.38 -11.71 -0.92
CA ASP A 142 -0.25 -13.03 -1.54
C ASP A 142 -0.44 -14.15 -0.51
N HIS A 143 -1.63 -14.71 -0.45
CA HIS A 143 -1.94 -15.83 0.45
C HIS A 143 -1.14 -17.09 0.08
N SER A 144 -0.84 -17.30 -1.21
CA SER A 144 -0.10 -18.47 -1.67
C SER A 144 1.37 -18.46 -1.22
N ASP A 145 1.89 -17.29 -0.85
CA ASP A 145 3.28 -17.09 -0.38
C ASP A 145 3.40 -17.10 1.16
N LEU A 146 2.34 -17.39 1.90
CA LEU A 146 2.39 -17.43 3.37
C LEU A 146 3.45 -18.41 3.88
N LYS A 147 4.42 -17.91 4.65
CA LYS A 147 5.62 -18.64 5.09
C LYS A 147 6.12 -18.14 6.46
N THR A 148 6.93 -18.96 7.11
CA THR A 148 7.68 -18.56 8.32
C THR A 148 8.97 -17.81 7.99
N ALA A 149 9.46 -17.92 6.75
CA ALA A 149 10.64 -17.21 6.26
C ALA A 149 10.37 -15.71 6.12
N ILE A 150 11.43 -14.93 5.96
CA ILE A 150 11.33 -13.47 5.75
C ILE A 150 10.59 -13.19 4.45
N ALA A 151 9.65 -12.27 4.50
CA ALA A 151 8.92 -11.71 3.36
C ALA A 151 8.69 -10.20 3.58
N GLN A 152 7.96 -9.56 2.68
CA GLN A 152 7.73 -8.13 2.71
C GLN A 152 6.88 -7.68 3.89
N LEU A 153 5.88 -8.45 4.26
CA LEU A 153 4.88 -8.13 5.28
C LEU A 153 4.73 -9.28 6.27
N ARG A 154 4.39 -8.96 7.50
CA ARG A 154 3.96 -9.92 8.51
C ARG A 154 2.50 -9.70 8.85
N VAL A 155 1.71 -10.76 8.80
CA VAL A 155 0.33 -10.75 9.26
C VAL A 155 0.30 -10.69 10.79
N ILE A 156 -0.28 -9.63 11.35
CA ILE A 156 -0.42 -9.45 12.81
C ILE A 156 -1.87 -9.58 13.30
N GLY A 157 -2.82 -9.68 12.39
CA GLY A 157 -4.22 -9.90 12.73
C GLY A 157 -5.15 -9.88 11.53
N ILE A 158 -6.41 -10.20 11.79
CA ILE A 158 -7.51 -9.99 10.86
C ILE A 158 -8.15 -8.64 11.19
N SER A 159 -8.49 -7.88 10.17
CA SER A 159 -9.19 -6.61 10.33
C SER A 159 -10.54 -6.80 11.00
N LYS A 160 -11.00 -5.74 11.67
CA LYS A 160 -12.34 -5.69 12.27
C LYS A 160 -13.37 -5.01 11.38
N ASP A 161 -13.01 -4.74 10.12
CA ASP A 161 -13.92 -4.16 9.14
C ASP A 161 -15.13 -5.11 8.95
N PRO A 162 -16.37 -4.69 9.27
CA PRO A 162 -17.54 -5.57 9.19
C PRO A 162 -17.81 -6.16 7.81
N GLN A 163 -17.29 -5.53 6.75
CA GLN A 163 -17.49 -6.00 5.38
C GLN A 163 -16.48 -7.09 4.98
N ASN A 164 -15.28 -7.10 5.62
CA ASN A 164 -14.16 -7.95 5.19
C ASN A 164 -13.41 -8.59 6.38
N ASN A 165 -14.12 -8.96 7.45
CA ASN A 165 -13.54 -9.58 8.64
C ASN A 165 -13.79 -11.09 8.76
N ALA A 166 -14.40 -11.72 7.77
CA ALA A 166 -14.73 -13.14 7.80
C ALA A 166 -13.47 -13.99 7.51
N ALA A 167 -12.77 -14.38 8.59
CA ALA A 167 -11.62 -15.28 8.49
C ALA A 167 -12.00 -16.62 7.83
N GLY A 168 -11.11 -17.14 6.97
CA GLY A 168 -11.37 -18.36 6.21
C GLY A 168 -12.31 -18.19 5.00
N VAL A 169 -12.65 -16.95 4.69
CA VAL A 169 -13.39 -16.58 3.47
C VAL A 169 -12.47 -15.70 2.61
N ALA A 170 -12.50 -15.88 1.28
CA ALA A 170 -11.68 -15.09 0.37
C ALA A 170 -11.89 -13.58 0.55
N ASN A 171 -10.91 -12.79 0.16
CA ASN A 171 -10.92 -11.33 0.22
C ASN A 171 -11.03 -10.75 1.64
N VAL A 172 -10.56 -11.47 2.65
CA VAL A 172 -10.50 -10.97 4.02
C VAL A 172 -9.42 -9.90 4.17
N ASN A 173 -9.70 -8.85 4.92
CA ASN A 173 -8.71 -7.83 5.19
C ASN A 173 -7.79 -8.29 6.34
N ALA A 174 -6.49 -8.26 6.07
CA ALA A 174 -5.42 -8.51 7.03
C ALA A 174 -4.88 -7.20 7.60
N VAL A 175 -4.45 -7.25 8.86
CA VAL A 175 -3.60 -6.21 9.46
C VAL A 175 -2.16 -6.72 9.41
N VAL A 176 -1.27 -5.92 8.81
CA VAL A 176 0.13 -6.28 8.57
C VAL A 176 1.09 -5.20 9.07
N ILE A 177 2.35 -5.58 9.19
CA ILE A 177 3.49 -4.69 9.51
C ILE A 177 4.65 -5.02 8.58
#